data_c27950a4339a203f2a329b969f77b07a
#
_entry.id   c27950a4339a203f2a329b969f77b07a
#
_cell.length_a   1.000
_cell.length_b   1.000
_cell.length_c   1.000
_cell.angle_alpha   90.00
_cell.angle_beta   90.00
_cell.angle_gamma   90.00
#
_symmetry.space_group_name_H-M   'P 1'
#
loop_
_entity.id
_entity.type
_entity.pdbx_description
1 polymer ?
#
loop_
_entity_poly.entity_id
_entity_poly.type
_entity_poly.pdbx_seq_one_letter_code
_entity_poly.pdbx_strand_id
1 'polypeptide(L)'
;PISGFFAQRQLLPDGTTGGFRLLPWGSKHPLTATYQAEASDLFIKKSDTGWQKDLHVFQTTAITLLNEKTPLKCLDEIGGTELLVPEFLNALYALLESDVYCVGVIKSPQNLTSMMTRVEMKKQEAIKLQKLHKDMTQQFHSVIVELTAFNREEVKLALKNFIKTEVCT
;
A
#
# COMPACT_ATOMS: atom_id res chain seq x y z
N PRO A 1 15.51 -8.07 10.16
CA PRO A 1 14.73 -6.81 10.24
C PRO A 1 13.77 -6.70 9.07
N ILE A 2 12.57 -6.19 9.33
CA ILE A 2 11.51 -5.94 8.34
C ILE A 2 11.18 -4.46 8.41
N SER A 3 11.00 -3.80 7.27
CA SER A 3 10.49 -2.43 7.20
C SER A 3 9.42 -2.30 6.11
N GLY A 4 9.02 -1.09 5.80
CA GLY A 4 7.92 -0.78 4.89
C GLY A 4 6.79 -0.10 5.64
N PHE A 5 5.58 -0.17 5.11
CA PHE A 5 4.43 0.53 5.68
C PHE A 5 3.14 -0.28 5.58
N PHE A 6 2.18 0.10 6.40
CA PHE A 6 0.80 -0.40 6.32
C PHE A 6 -0.21 0.73 6.52
N ALA A 7 -1.41 0.52 5.98
CA ALA A 7 -2.52 1.43 6.09
C ALA A 7 -3.38 1.10 7.32
N GLN A 8 -3.23 1.88 8.40
CA GLN A 8 -4.07 1.75 9.58
C GLN A 8 -5.43 2.40 9.36
N ARG A 9 -6.51 1.63 9.51
CA ARG A 9 -7.86 2.16 9.43
C ARG A 9 -8.23 2.94 10.70
N GLN A 10 -8.71 4.17 10.52
CA GLN A 10 -9.18 5.04 11.58
C GLN A 10 -10.71 4.98 11.68
N LEU A 11 -11.25 4.70 12.87
CA LEU A 11 -12.67 4.54 13.11
C LEU A 11 -13.24 5.77 13.82
N LEU A 12 -14.35 6.29 13.29
CA LEU A 12 -15.20 7.28 13.96
C LEU A 12 -15.90 6.67 15.17
N PRO A 13 -16.49 7.49 16.07
CA PRO A 13 -17.19 6.99 17.26
C PRO A 13 -18.35 6.01 16.96
N ASP A 14 -18.94 6.12 15.77
CA ASP A 14 -20.02 5.22 15.30
C ASP A 14 -19.47 3.91 14.69
N GLY A 15 -18.16 3.68 14.73
CA GLY A 15 -17.49 2.50 14.17
C GLY A 15 -17.29 2.54 12.66
N THR A 16 -17.73 3.58 11.96
CA THR A 16 -17.48 3.73 10.53
C THR A 16 -16.06 4.22 10.27
N THR A 17 -15.57 4.03 9.03
CA THR A 17 -14.23 4.49 8.67
C THR A 17 -14.20 6.00 8.51
N GLY A 18 -13.33 6.67 9.26
CA GLY A 18 -13.05 8.10 9.17
C GLY A 18 -11.82 8.44 8.33
N GLY A 19 -10.87 7.49 8.18
CA GLY A 19 -9.67 7.73 7.43
C GLY A 19 -8.69 6.57 7.46
N PHE A 20 -7.50 6.81 6.88
CA PHE A 20 -6.38 5.88 6.90
C PHE A 20 -5.07 6.62 7.16
N ARG A 21 -4.25 6.09 8.07
CA ARG A 21 -2.88 6.55 8.34
C ARG A 21 -1.88 5.62 7.70
N LEU A 22 -0.76 6.18 7.26
CA LEU A 22 0.38 5.39 6.79
C LEU A 22 1.39 5.25 7.93
N LEU A 23 1.56 4.03 8.41
CA LEU A 23 2.43 3.74 9.56
C LEU A 23 3.56 2.79 9.17
N PRO A 24 4.73 2.88 9.86
CA PRO A 24 5.82 1.95 9.66
C PRO A 24 5.41 0.52 9.98
N TRP A 25 5.82 -0.43 9.14
CA TRP A 25 5.68 -1.84 9.42
C TRP A 25 6.49 -2.24 10.66
N GLY A 26 5.95 -3.14 11.48
CA GLY A 26 6.59 -3.57 12.72
C GLY A 26 6.38 -2.62 13.89
N SER A 27 5.71 -1.49 13.70
CA SER A 27 5.22 -0.68 14.80
C SER A 27 4.17 -1.47 15.60
N LYS A 28 4.13 -1.27 16.93
CA LYS A 28 3.14 -1.94 17.80
C LYS A 28 1.73 -1.34 17.66
N HIS A 29 1.44 -0.70 16.55
CA HIS A 29 0.13 -0.11 16.30
C HIS A 29 -0.88 -1.19 15.86
N PRO A 30 -2.11 -1.15 16.39
CA PRO A 30 -3.18 -2.03 15.92
C PRO A 30 -3.57 -1.69 14.46
N LEU A 31 -4.19 -2.63 13.75
CA LEU A 31 -4.67 -2.42 12.37
C LEU A 31 -5.82 -1.40 12.28
N THR A 32 -6.50 -1.15 13.40
CA THR A 32 -7.55 -0.13 13.52
C THR A 32 -7.31 0.71 14.76
N ALA A 33 -7.63 2.01 14.70
CA ALA A 33 -7.52 2.94 15.81
C ALA A 33 -8.64 3.98 15.77
N THR A 34 -8.82 4.74 16.84
CA THR A 34 -9.73 5.87 16.87
C THR A 34 -9.25 6.98 15.93
N TYR A 35 -10.18 7.57 15.20
CA TYR A 35 -9.89 8.62 14.22
C TYR A 35 -9.21 9.84 14.88
N GLN A 36 -8.12 10.29 14.28
CA GLN A 36 -7.34 11.45 14.68
C GLN A 36 -7.21 12.41 13.50
N ALA A 37 -8.05 13.42 13.45
CA ALA A 37 -8.14 14.36 12.31
C ALA A 37 -6.85 15.11 11.99
N GLU A 38 -6.03 15.38 13.02
CA GLU A 38 -4.79 16.16 12.92
C GLU A 38 -3.52 15.31 12.77
N ALA A 39 -3.66 14.00 12.58
CA ALA A 39 -2.49 13.13 12.40
C ALA A 39 -1.79 13.44 11.07
N SER A 40 -0.49 13.77 11.11
CA SER A 40 0.32 14.16 9.95
C SER A 40 0.56 13.05 8.93
N ASP A 41 0.34 11.80 9.31
CA ASP A 41 0.44 10.60 8.49
C ASP A 41 -0.93 10.11 7.97
N LEU A 42 -1.98 10.93 8.12
CA LEU A 42 -3.33 10.66 7.63
C LEU A 42 -3.41 10.99 6.12
N PHE A 43 -3.33 9.97 5.28
CA PHE A 43 -3.31 10.16 3.81
C PHE A 43 -4.69 10.08 3.15
N ILE A 44 -5.69 9.56 3.84
CA ILE A 44 -7.10 9.58 3.42
C ILE A 44 -7.95 9.96 4.63
N LYS A 45 -8.82 10.93 4.46
CA LYS A 45 -9.77 11.34 5.50
C LYS A 45 -11.16 11.60 4.93
N LYS A 46 -12.17 11.27 5.71
CA LYS A 46 -13.56 11.64 5.43
C LYS A 46 -13.78 13.09 5.79
N SER A 47 -14.43 13.84 4.90
CA SER A 47 -14.88 15.22 5.11
C SER A 47 -16.36 15.34 4.78
N ASP A 48 -16.95 16.49 5.05
CA ASP A 48 -18.36 16.78 4.73
C ASP A 48 -18.65 16.71 3.22
N THR A 49 -17.63 16.94 2.39
CA THR A 49 -17.72 16.91 0.92
C THR A 49 -17.28 15.60 0.30
N GLY A 50 -16.94 14.59 1.13
CA GLY A 50 -16.48 13.27 0.67
C GLY A 50 -15.08 12.89 1.17
N TRP A 51 -14.38 12.04 0.43
CA TRP A 51 -13.05 11.58 0.78
C TRP A 51 -11.98 12.52 0.25
N GLN A 52 -11.13 13.03 1.15
CA GLN A 52 -9.95 13.81 0.81
C GLN A 52 -8.69 12.95 0.90
N LYS A 53 -7.74 13.19 -0.01
CA LYS A 53 -6.44 12.52 -0.04
C LYS A 53 -5.33 13.52 0.15
N ASP A 54 -4.36 13.16 1.00
CA ASP A 54 -3.09 13.87 1.13
C ASP A 54 -1.97 12.96 0.62
N LEU A 55 -1.58 13.15 -0.63
CA LEU A 55 -0.52 12.38 -1.26
C LEU A 55 0.89 12.80 -0.80
N HIS A 56 1.02 13.90 -0.04
CA HIS A 56 2.30 14.35 0.51
C HIS A 56 2.91 13.30 1.48
N VAL A 57 2.07 12.53 2.16
CA VAL A 57 2.50 11.41 3.00
C VAL A 57 3.33 10.39 2.19
N PHE A 58 3.00 10.18 0.91
CA PHE A 58 3.78 9.31 0.02
C PHE A 58 5.09 9.94 -0.46
N GLN A 59 5.18 11.25 -0.54
CA GLN A 59 6.43 11.97 -0.86
C GLN A 59 7.42 11.98 0.31
N THR A 60 6.96 11.84 1.53
CA THR A 60 7.77 11.94 2.74
C THR A 60 7.89 10.61 3.46
N THR A 61 6.84 10.20 4.18
CA THR A 61 6.86 9.02 5.05
C THR A 61 7.08 7.72 4.26
N ALA A 62 6.33 7.50 3.18
CA ALA A 62 6.46 6.25 2.42
C ALA A 62 7.85 6.11 1.80
N ILE A 63 8.39 7.16 1.18
CA ILE A 63 9.74 7.13 0.57
C ILE A 63 10.81 6.86 1.62
N THR A 64 10.72 7.47 2.79
CA THR A 64 11.64 7.22 3.90
C THR A 64 11.65 5.73 4.27
N LEU A 65 10.45 5.12 4.40
CA LEU A 65 10.30 3.71 4.76
C LEU A 65 10.75 2.76 3.63
N LEU A 66 10.56 3.14 2.35
CA LEU A 66 11.08 2.38 1.21
C LEU A 66 12.61 2.36 1.19
N ASN A 67 13.26 3.48 1.56
CA ASN A 67 14.71 3.65 1.53
C ASN A 67 15.43 3.05 2.76
N GLU A 68 14.72 2.61 3.78
CA GLU A 68 15.34 1.91 4.92
C GLU A 68 16.06 0.63 4.46
N LYS A 69 17.27 0.40 4.98
CA LYS A 69 18.07 -0.79 4.62
C LYS A 69 17.62 -2.00 5.44
N THR A 70 16.77 -2.81 4.86
CA THR A 70 16.29 -4.08 5.46
C THR A 70 16.21 -5.17 4.39
N PRO A 71 16.40 -6.44 4.73
CA PRO A 71 16.35 -7.54 3.77
C PRO A 71 14.92 -7.83 3.27
N LEU A 72 13.89 -7.40 3.99
CA LEU A 72 12.49 -7.60 3.62
C LEU A 72 11.70 -6.30 3.78
N LYS A 73 10.97 -5.94 2.75
CA LYS A 73 9.96 -4.88 2.76
C LYS A 73 8.55 -5.46 2.77
N CYS A 74 7.70 -4.91 3.63
CA CYS A 74 6.27 -5.19 3.64
C CYS A 74 5.48 -3.94 3.28
N LEU A 75 4.70 -4.01 2.20
CA LEU A 75 3.96 -2.87 1.64
C LEU A 75 2.47 -3.19 1.58
N ASP A 76 1.68 -2.49 2.36
CA ASP A 76 0.23 -2.66 2.35
C ASP A 76 -0.44 -1.60 1.48
N GLU A 77 -1.39 -2.04 0.65
CA GLU A 77 -2.19 -1.20 -0.23
C GLU A 77 -1.42 -0.35 -1.26
N ILE A 78 -0.60 -0.98 -2.10
CA ILE A 78 -0.06 -0.35 -3.30
C ILE A 78 -0.98 -0.56 -4.52
N GLY A 79 -0.80 0.27 -5.56
CA GLY A 79 -1.56 0.19 -6.82
C GLY A 79 -2.75 1.14 -6.89
N GLY A 80 -2.76 2.21 -6.11
CA GLY A 80 -3.73 3.29 -6.15
C GLY A 80 -3.14 4.61 -6.66
N THR A 81 -3.73 5.72 -6.24
CA THR A 81 -3.34 7.08 -6.68
C THR A 81 -1.94 7.51 -6.24
N GLU A 82 -1.34 6.84 -5.28
CA GLU A 82 0.05 7.04 -4.87
C GLU A 82 1.04 6.76 -6.02
N LEU A 83 0.69 5.89 -6.96
CA LEU A 83 1.49 5.66 -8.17
C LEU A 83 1.56 6.87 -9.11
N LEU A 84 0.69 7.86 -8.92
CA LEU A 84 0.74 9.13 -9.65
C LEU A 84 1.71 10.14 -9.03
N VAL A 85 2.28 9.83 -7.86
CA VAL A 85 3.32 10.62 -7.19
C VAL A 85 4.68 10.20 -7.75
N PRO A 86 5.36 11.03 -8.55
CA PRO A 86 6.57 10.60 -9.29
C PRO A 86 7.68 10.12 -8.36
N GLU A 87 7.90 10.81 -7.26
CA GLU A 87 8.96 10.51 -6.30
C GLU A 87 8.72 9.15 -5.62
N PHE A 88 7.47 8.87 -5.23
CA PHE A 88 7.08 7.57 -4.67
C PHE A 88 7.22 6.46 -5.71
N LEU A 89 6.75 6.68 -6.95
CA LEU A 89 6.85 5.71 -8.03
C LEU A 89 8.31 5.33 -8.31
N ASN A 90 9.20 6.33 -8.38
CA ASN A 90 10.63 6.11 -8.61
C ASN A 90 11.26 5.29 -7.46
N ALA A 91 10.94 5.62 -6.22
CA ALA A 91 11.44 4.88 -5.05
C ALA A 91 10.92 3.45 -5.02
N LEU A 92 9.63 3.24 -5.37
CA LEU A 92 9.03 1.91 -5.46
C LEU A 92 9.67 1.07 -6.57
N TYR A 93 9.90 1.64 -7.75
CA TYR A 93 10.56 0.93 -8.86
C TYR A 93 12.01 0.57 -8.50
N ALA A 94 12.75 1.50 -7.91
CA ALA A 94 14.11 1.21 -7.44
C ALA A 94 14.15 0.07 -6.41
N LEU A 95 13.16 -0.02 -5.51
CA LEU A 95 13.01 -1.14 -4.61
C LEU A 95 12.71 -2.45 -5.37
N LEU A 96 11.76 -2.44 -6.30
CA LEU A 96 11.34 -3.66 -7.04
C LEU A 96 12.42 -4.16 -8.01
N GLU A 97 13.36 -3.32 -8.41
CA GLU A 97 14.54 -3.65 -9.23
C GLU A 97 15.75 -4.08 -8.38
N SER A 98 15.68 -3.95 -7.07
CA SER A 98 16.77 -4.31 -6.16
C SER A 98 16.72 -5.79 -5.75
N ASP A 99 17.77 -6.25 -5.07
CA ASP A 99 17.84 -7.59 -4.48
C ASP A 99 17.08 -7.71 -3.13
N VAL A 100 16.34 -6.68 -2.74
CA VAL A 100 15.56 -6.67 -1.50
C VAL A 100 14.25 -7.42 -1.71
N TYR A 101 13.97 -8.38 -0.85
CA TYR A 101 12.68 -9.07 -0.88
C TYR A 101 11.53 -8.11 -0.55
N CYS A 102 10.46 -8.20 -1.33
CA CYS A 102 9.27 -7.38 -1.14
C CYS A 102 8.02 -8.25 -1.07
N VAL A 103 7.24 -8.09 -0.03
CA VAL A 103 5.90 -8.68 0.12
C VAL A 103 4.90 -7.55 0.23
N GLY A 104 3.87 -7.55 -0.60
CA GLY A 104 2.91 -6.46 -0.60
C GLY A 104 1.50 -6.89 -0.95
N VAL A 105 0.56 -6.01 -0.69
CA VAL A 105 -0.84 -6.10 -1.12
C VAL A 105 -1.06 -5.08 -2.22
N ILE A 106 -1.40 -5.56 -3.41
CA ILE A 106 -1.73 -4.72 -4.56
C ILE A 106 -3.24 -4.72 -4.79
N LYS A 107 -3.79 -3.56 -5.15
CA LYS A 107 -5.19 -3.47 -5.56
C LYS A 107 -5.48 -4.37 -6.75
N SER A 108 -6.57 -5.13 -6.69
CA SER A 108 -7.05 -5.86 -7.87
C SER A 108 -7.50 -4.88 -8.98
N PRO A 109 -7.48 -5.27 -10.26
CA PRO A 109 -7.96 -4.42 -11.35
C PRO A 109 -9.40 -3.93 -11.14
N GLN A 110 -10.26 -4.75 -10.55
CA GLN A 110 -11.66 -4.38 -10.24
C GLN A 110 -11.73 -3.31 -9.16
N ASN A 111 -10.93 -3.45 -8.08
CA ASN A 111 -10.85 -2.47 -7.01
C ASN A 111 -10.24 -1.15 -7.50
N LEU A 112 -9.26 -1.21 -8.40
CA LEU A 112 -8.67 -0.04 -9.04
C LEU A 112 -9.72 0.70 -9.87
N THR A 113 -10.48 0.01 -10.72
CA THR A 113 -11.57 0.58 -11.52
C THR A 113 -12.64 1.22 -10.64
N SER A 114 -13.08 0.52 -9.61
CA SER A 114 -14.07 1.03 -8.66
C SER A 114 -13.57 2.28 -7.92
N MET A 115 -12.30 2.32 -7.56
CA MET A 115 -11.68 3.49 -6.93
C MET A 115 -11.63 4.68 -7.88
N MET A 116 -11.19 4.50 -9.13
CA MET A 116 -11.13 5.57 -10.13
C MET A 116 -12.51 6.19 -10.41
N THR A 117 -13.56 5.35 -10.48
CA THR A 117 -14.95 5.82 -10.64
C THR A 117 -15.42 6.61 -9.42
N ARG A 118 -15.13 6.12 -8.21
CA ARG A 118 -15.56 6.75 -6.95
C ARG A 118 -14.94 8.13 -6.74
N VAL A 119 -13.70 8.34 -7.19
CA VAL A 119 -13.00 9.62 -7.05
C VAL A 119 -13.16 10.50 -8.30
N GLU A 120 -14.03 10.12 -9.24
CA GLU A 120 -14.28 10.87 -10.49
C GLU A 120 -12.98 11.27 -11.21
N MET A 121 -12.04 10.32 -11.31
CA MET A 121 -10.71 10.56 -11.85
C MET A 121 -10.77 11.02 -13.31
N LYS A 122 -9.96 12.03 -13.66
CA LYS A 122 -9.83 12.47 -15.05
C LYS A 122 -9.34 11.34 -15.95
N LYS A 123 -9.90 11.26 -17.17
CA LYS A 123 -9.61 10.16 -18.12
C LYS A 123 -8.11 9.94 -18.35
N GLN A 124 -7.32 11.01 -18.48
CA GLN A 124 -5.87 10.91 -18.70
C GLN A 124 -5.13 10.31 -17.50
N GLU A 125 -5.50 10.72 -16.28
CA GLU A 125 -4.94 10.17 -15.04
C GLU A 125 -5.34 8.71 -14.86
N ALA A 126 -6.59 8.35 -15.17
CA ALA A 126 -7.07 6.98 -15.10
C ALA A 126 -6.30 6.06 -16.06
N ILE A 127 -6.06 6.49 -17.32
CA ILE A 127 -5.26 5.74 -18.29
C ILE A 127 -3.82 5.57 -17.79
N LYS A 128 -3.21 6.66 -17.29
CA LYS A 128 -1.85 6.61 -16.73
C LYS A 128 -1.76 5.64 -15.56
N LEU A 129 -2.71 5.72 -14.63
CA LEU A 129 -2.74 4.86 -13.45
C LEU A 129 -2.93 3.38 -13.81
N GLN A 130 -3.83 3.06 -14.75
CA GLN A 130 -4.02 1.69 -15.24
C GLN A 130 -2.74 1.13 -15.88
N LYS A 131 -2.03 1.96 -16.67
CA LYS A 131 -0.74 1.56 -17.25
C LYS A 131 0.29 1.27 -16.16
N LEU A 132 0.49 2.19 -15.21
CA LEU A 132 1.45 2.02 -14.11
C LEU A 132 1.15 0.77 -13.27
N HIS A 133 -0.12 0.53 -12.97
CA HIS A 133 -0.55 -0.68 -12.26
C HIS A 133 -0.22 -1.96 -13.05
N LYS A 134 -0.47 -1.95 -14.36
CA LYS A 134 -0.13 -3.08 -15.24
C LYS A 134 1.38 -3.29 -15.31
N ASP A 135 2.16 -2.23 -15.50
CA ASP A 135 3.61 -2.29 -15.57
C ASP A 135 4.18 -2.88 -14.27
N MET A 136 3.72 -2.43 -13.11
CA MET A 136 4.13 -2.93 -11.81
C MET A 136 3.84 -4.43 -11.62
N THR A 137 2.73 -4.94 -12.17
CA THR A 137 2.35 -6.35 -12.06
C THR A 137 3.00 -7.27 -13.09
N GLN A 138 3.59 -6.73 -14.17
CA GLN A 138 4.11 -7.52 -15.29
C GLN A 138 5.62 -7.37 -15.54
N GLN A 139 6.24 -6.26 -15.14
CA GLN A 139 7.65 -5.98 -15.47
C GLN A 139 8.63 -6.53 -14.44
N PHE A 140 8.24 -6.63 -13.19
CA PHE A 140 9.10 -7.13 -12.12
C PHE A 140 8.89 -8.63 -11.96
N HIS A 141 9.94 -9.37 -11.56
CA HIS A 141 9.88 -10.81 -11.27
C HIS A 141 8.98 -11.11 -10.06
N SER A 142 7.70 -10.76 -10.19
CA SER A 142 6.72 -10.82 -9.10
C SER A 142 5.85 -12.05 -9.23
N VAL A 143 5.58 -12.72 -8.12
CA VAL A 143 4.54 -13.73 -8.00
C VAL A 143 3.29 -13.07 -7.44
N ILE A 144 2.23 -12.99 -8.24
CA ILE A 144 0.96 -12.41 -7.82
C ILE A 144 -0.03 -13.53 -7.53
N VAL A 145 -0.57 -13.50 -6.32
CA VAL A 145 -1.58 -14.47 -5.87
C VAL A 145 -2.86 -13.72 -5.54
N GLU A 146 -3.96 -14.11 -6.16
CA GLU A 146 -5.27 -13.60 -5.76
C GLU A 146 -5.66 -14.21 -4.41
N LEU A 147 -5.83 -13.34 -3.40
CA LEU A 147 -6.21 -13.77 -2.06
C LEU A 147 -7.74 -13.89 -1.96
N THR A 148 -8.21 -15.10 -1.66
CA THR A 148 -9.63 -15.42 -1.46
C THR A 148 -9.85 -15.98 -0.06
N ALA A 149 -11.11 -16.11 0.35
CA ALA A 149 -11.46 -16.78 1.61
C ALA A 149 -11.00 -18.26 1.64
N PHE A 150 -10.89 -18.91 0.46
CA PHE A 150 -10.60 -20.33 0.35
C PHE A 150 -9.09 -20.65 0.38
N ASN A 151 -8.21 -19.73 -0.08
CA ASN A 151 -6.76 -19.99 -0.14
C ASN A 151 -5.96 -19.22 0.92
N ARG A 152 -6.61 -18.52 1.83
CA ARG A 152 -5.98 -17.63 2.80
C ARG A 152 -4.93 -18.35 3.67
N GLU A 153 -5.25 -19.52 4.19
CA GLU A 153 -4.31 -20.27 5.05
C GLU A 153 -3.15 -20.87 4.25
N GLU A 154 -3.39 -21.30 3.02
CA GLU A 154 -2.34 -21.77 2.11
C GLU A 154 -1.36 -20.65 1.78
N VAL A 155 -1.85 -19.46 1.37
CA VAL A 155 -1.01 -18.29 1.09
C VAL A 155 -0.22 -17.85 2.32
N LYS A 156 -0.84 -17.87 3.50
CA LYS A 156 -0.16 -17.56 4.76
C LYS A 156 0.96 -18.53 5.08
N LEU A 157 0.75 -19.84 4.83
CA LEU A 157 1.77 -20.84 5.02
C LEU A 157 2.92 -20.66 4.02
N ALA A 158 2.61 -20.41 2.75
CA ALA A 158 3.60 -20.16 1.70
C ALA A 158 4.48 -18.93 2.04
N LEU A 159 3.87 -17.81 2.49
CA LEU A 159 4.59 -16.61 2.94
C LEU A 159 5.50 -16.89 4.14
N LYS A 160 5.03 -17.66 5.13
CA LYS A 160 5.86 -18.04 6.28
C LYS A 160 7.07 -18.88 5.86
N ASN A 161 6.89 -19.81 4.94
CA ASN A 161 7.97 -20.63 4.43
C ASN A 161 8.97 -19.77 3.63
N PHE A 162 8.49 -18.93 2.72
CA PHE A 162 9.31 -17.97 1.98
C PHE A 162 10.19 -17.11 2.91
N ILE A 163 9.60 -16.51 3.94
CA ILE A 163 10.36 -15.67 4.88
C ILE A 163 11.43 -16.49 5.60
N LYS A 164 11.13 -17.72 5.99
CA LYS A 164 12.09 -18.58 6.68
C LYS A 164 13.25 -19.03 5.80
N THR A 165 12.97 -19.38 4.54
CA THR A 165 13.96 -19.96 3.64
C THR A 165 14.79 -18.91 2.91
N GLU A 166 14.19 -17.78 2.52
CA GLU A 166 14.85 -16.80 1.64
C GLU A 166 15.34 -15.56 2.40
N VAL A 167 14.70 -15.20 3.52
CA VAL A 167 14.99 -13.94 4.21
C VAL A 167 15.79 -14.15 5.51
N CYS A 168 15.61 -15.27 6.19
CA CYS A 168 16.22 -15.55 7.49
C CYS A 168 17.46 -16.45 7.40
N THR A 169 17.92 -16.78 6.19
CA THR A 169 19.21 -17.46 5.97
C THR A 169 20.33 -16.44 5.93
#